data_8a46167c89f46a5ce0362a0f07449a04
#
_entry.id   8a46167c89f46a5ce0362a0f07449a04
#
_cell.length_a   1.000
_cell.length_b   1.000
_cell.length_c   1.000
_cell.angle_alpha   90.00
_cell.angle_beta   90.00
_cell.angle_gamma   90.00
#
_symmetry.space_group_name_H-M   'P 1'
#
loop_
_entity.id
_entity.type
_entity.pdbx_description
1 polymer ?
#
loop_
_entity_poly.entity_id
_entity_poly.type
_entity_poly.pdbx_seq_one_letter_code
_entity_poly.pdbx_strand_id
1 'polypeptide(L)'
;MKVAISKLPDSGWWSKGMPKYNDNPAMIESAIPNLKLLNEERTKLKNVILQNGHDVIEFDFPDELDRKEPKHDFIFIRDSFISDQNGTAVILSARQPTRRIENTIVKKYLRSLNMDIIQMPNSPDLKADGGEFYLCKKDNILFSGLKRNSLQGAQFVAEQLKVKSMVLVEGEGFHLDTYFTPALNKRGRIAALIVCLKI
;
A
#
# COMPACT_ATOMS: atom_id res chain seq x y z
N MET A 1 16.89 -5.42 2.43
CA MET A 1 15.71 -5.07 1.58
C MET A 1 15.41 -3.60 1.80
N LYS A 2 14.95 -2.89 0.75
CA LYS A 2 14.53 -1.50 0.87
C LYS A 2 13.02 -1.43 1.12
N VAL A 3 12.59 -0.64 2.09
CA VAL A 3 11.18 -0.42 2.44
C VAL A 3 10.84 1.04 2.22
N ALA A 4 9.86 1.30 1.37
CA ALA A 4 9.40 2.65 1.10
C ALA A 4 8.33 3.08 2.13
N ILE A 5 8.51 4.27 2.70
CA ILE A 5 7.50 4.93 3.54
C ILE A 5 7.34 6.38 3.08
N SER A 6 6.17 6.97 3.25
CA SER A 6 5.98 8.40 2.99
C SER A 6 6.26 9.22 4.25
N LYS A 7 6.72 10.45 4.08
CA LYS A 7 6.68 11.47 5.12
C LYS A 7 5.24 11.98 5.32
N LEU A 8 5.00 12.62 6.44
CA LEU A 8 3.76 13.34 6.68
C LEU A 8 3.78 14.69 5.96
N PRO A 9 2.64 15.27 5.58
CA PRO A 9 2.58 16.61 5.02
C PRO A 9 2.96 17.66 6.06
N ASP A 10 3.69 18.70 5.65
CA ASP A 10 4.14 19.77 6.55
C ASP A 10 2.97 20.58 7.12
N SER A 11 1.89 20.76 6.36
CA SER A 11 0.68 21.45 6.79
C SER A 11 -0.16 20.66 7.81
N GLY A 12 0.25 19.45 8.14
CA GLY A 12 -0.49 18.52 8.99
C GLY A 12 -1.52 17.70 8.22
N TRP A 13 -1.42 16.38 8.40
CA TRP A 13 -2.33 15.43 7.75
C TRP A 13 -3.72 15.52 8.36
N TRP A 14 -4.72 15.87 7.51
CA TRP A 14 -6.10 16.11 7.90
C TRP A 14 -6.28 17.13 9.05
N SER A 15 -5.50 18.18 9.03
CA SER A 15 -5.57 19.26 10.04
C SER A 15 -6.94 19.95 10.13
N LYS A 16 -7.78 19.83 9.09
CA LYS A 16 -9.16 20.34 9.06
C LYS A 16 -10.22 19.24 9.28
N GLY A 17 -9.80 18.07 9.73
CA GLY A 17 -10.65 16.90 9.95
C GLY A 17 -10.60 15.90 8.79
N MET A 18 -10.77 14.64 9.14
CA MET A 18 -10.84 13.54 8.18
C MET A 18 -12.07 13.66 7.29
N PRO A 19 -11.96 13.39 5.98
CA PRO A 19 -13.12 13.27 5.12
C PRO A 19 -13.91 12.01 5.46
N LYS A 20 -15.17 11.97 5.03
CA LYS A 20 -15.99 10.77 5.17
C LYS A 20 -15.53 9.69 4.20
N TYR A 21 -15.27 8.50 4.74
CA TYR A 21 -14.98 7.29 3.98
C TYR A 21 -16.10 6.28 4.21
N ASN A 22 -16.93 6.07 3.19
CA ASN A 22 -18.08 5.15 3.30
C ASN A 22 -17.67 3.67 3.43
N ASP A 23 -16.46 3.35 3.00
CA ASP A 23 -15.92 1.99 2.90
C ASP A 23 -14.77 1.74 3.89
N ASN A 24 -14.46 2.69 4.77
CA ASN A 24 -13.46 2.54 5.82
C ASN A 24 -14.02 3.01 7.18
N PRO A 25 -14.64 2.12 7.97
CA PRO A 25 -15.26 2.47 9.25
C PRO A 25 -14.26 2.92 10.33
N ALA A 26 -12.95 2.67 10.14
CA ALA A 26 -11.93 3.15 11.05
C ALA A 26 -11.63 4.65 10.89
N MET A 27 -12.07 5.25 9.79
CA MET A 27 -11.87 6.66 9.49
C MET A 27 -13.08 7.47 9.99
N ILE A 28 -12.90 8.12 11.12
CA ILE A 28 -13.97 8.90 11.77
C ILE A 28 -14.04 10.27 11.11
N GLU A 29 -15.16 10.57 10.45
CA GLU A 29 -15.42 11.87 9.83
C GLU A 29 -15.17 13.03 10.81
N SER A 30 -14.51 14.08 10.34
CA SER A 30 -14.12 15.28 11.08
C SER A 30 -13.14 15.08 12.24
N ALA A 31 -12.67 13.85 12.50
CA ALA A 31 -11.62 13.64 13.47
C ALA A 31 -10.28 14.26 12.99
N ILE A 32 -9.57 14.89 13.93
CA ILE A 32 -8.25 15.49 13.66
C ILE A 32 -7.19 14.56 14.27
N PRO A 33 -6.26 14.02 13.46
CA PRO A 33 -5.20 13.18 13.99
C PRO A 33 -4.30 13.94 14.98
N ASN A 34 -3.85 13.25 16.01
CA ASN A 34 -2.81 13.77 16.88
C ASN A 34 -1.45 13.64 16.15
N LEU A 35 -1.01 14.76 15.56
CA LEU A 35 0.22 14.79 14.74
C LEU A 35 1.48 14.41 15.53
N LYS A 36 1.56 14.73 16.82
CA LYS A 36 2.69 14.33 17.66
C LYS A 36 2.75 12.81 17.80
N LEU A 37 1.63 12.20 18.17
CA LEU A 37 1.53 10.75 18.30
C LEU A 37 1.82 10.04 16.96
N LEU A 38 1.26 10.55 15.87
CA LEU A 38 1.47 10.01 14.53
C LEU A 38 2.94 10.05 14.12
N ASN A 39 3.67 11.15 14.40
CA ASN A 39 5.10 11.26 14.16
C ASN A 39 5.92 10.28 15.04
N GLU A 40 5.53 10.11 16.30
CA GLU A 40 6.16 9.15 17.21
C GLU A 40 5.99 7.72 16.71
N GLU A 41 4.79 7.34 16.30
CA GLU A 41 4.49 6.01 15.76
C GLU A 41 5.21 5.74 14.44
N ARG A 42 5.25 6.73 13.55
CA ARG A 42 6.02 6.65 12.31
C ARG A 42 7.51 6.47 12.58
N THR A 43 8.06 7.19 13.56
CA THR A 43 9.46 7.05 13.97
C THR A 43 9.73 5.66 14.55
N LYS A 44 8.84 5.13 15.36
CA LYS A 44 8.93 3.76 15.89
C LYS A 44 8.91 2.73 14.75
N LEU A 45 8.00 2.86 13.80
CA LEU A 45 7.92 1.98 12.63
C LEU A 45 9.25 2.00 11.85
N LYS A 46 9.79 3.19 11.54
CA LYS A 46 11.08 3.34 10.87
C LYS A 46 12.21 2.63 11.61
N ASN A 47 12.28 2.84 12.93
CA ASN A 47 13.31 2.23 13.77
C ASN A 47 13.20 0.70 13.78
N VAL A 48 12.00 0.15 13.87
CA VAL A 48 11.78 -1.31 13.80
C VAL A 48 12.24 -1.88 12.47
N ILE A 49 11.97 -1.21 11.35
CA ILE A 49 12.43 -1.62 10.02
C ILE A 49 13.97 -1.65 9.97
N LEU A 50 14.62 -0.58 10.42
CA LEU A 50 16.09 -0.47 10.46
C LEU A 50 16.73 -1.53 11.38
N GLN A 51 16.18 -1.73 12.59
CA GLN A 51 16.67 -2.74 13.55
C GLN A 51 16.57 -4.17 13.03
N ASN A 52 15.64 -4.44 12.09
CA ASN A 52 15.54 -5.72 11.42
C ASN A 52 16.41 -5.84 10.15
N GLY A 53 17.37 -4.94 9.96
CA GLY A 53 18.35 -5.02 8.88
C GLY A 53 17.80 -4.60 7.50
N HIS A 54 16.79 -3.77 7.48
CA HIS A 54 16.20 -3.24 6.24
C HIS A 54 16.52 -1.76 6.10
N ASP A 55 16.76 -1.29 4.87
CA ASP A 55 16.90 0.12 4.56
C ASP A 55 15.53 0.77 4.43
N VAL A 56 15.40 2.01 4.91
CA VAL A 56 14.18 2.81 4.73
C VAL A 56 14.41 3.87 3.67
N ILE A 57 13.51 3.95 2.70
CA ILE A 57 13.44 5.03 1.73
C ILE A 57 12.22 5.88 2.07
N GLU A 58 12.45 7.15 2.36
CA GLU A 58 11.38 8.09 2.69
C GLU A 58 11.00 8.90 1.45
N PHE A 59 9.74 8.80 1.03
CA PHE A 59 9.19 9.67 0.00
C PHE A 59 8.65 10.94 0.66
N ASP A 60 9.07 12.09 0.16
CA ASP A 60 8.53 13.37 0.61
C ASP A 60 7.04 13.43 0.28
N PHE A 61 6.24 14.02 1.18
CA PHE A 61 4.85 14.27 0.86
C PHE A 61 4.81 15.39 -0.19
N PRO A 62 4.13 15.18 -1.34
CA PRO A 62 4.21 16.15 -2.44
C PRO A 62 3.48 17.45 -2.12
N ASP A 63 4.10 18.60 -2.34
CA ASP A 63 3.51 19.93 -2.13
C ASP A 63 2.18 20.09 -2.86
N GLU A 64 2.07 19.55 -4.07
CA GLU A 64 0.86 19.58 -4.86
C GLU A 64 -0.32 18.83 -4.22
N LEU A 65 -0.04 17.82 -3.38
CA LEU A 65 -1.04 17.11 -2.59
C LEU A 65 -1.24 17.77 -1.22
N ASP A 66 -0.20 18.35 -0.64
CA ASP A 66 -0.28 19.04 0.64
C ASP A 66 -1.17 20.28 0.60
N ARG A 67 -1.25 20.94 -0.56
CA ARG A 67 -2.13 22.11 -0.78
C ARG A 67 -3.59 21.76 -1.05
N LYS A 68 -3.94 20.48 -1.23
CA LYS A 68 -5.32 20.05 -1.51
C LYS A 68 -6.09 19.79 -0.23
N GLU A 69 -7.38 20.02 -0.31
CA GLU A 69 -8.33 19.64 0.73
C GLU A 69 -9.47 18.80 0.09
N PRO A 70 -9.89 17.69 0.72
CA PRO A 70 -9.23 17.02 1.83
C PRO A 70 -7.82 16.52 1.46
N LYS A 71 -6.99 16.30 2.47
CA LYS A 71 -5.63 15.78 2.23
C LYS A 71 -5.66 14.41 1.58
N HIS A 72 -4.67 14.13 0.75
CA HIS A 72 -4.52 12.84 0.12
C HIS A 72 -3.97 11.78 1.06
N ASP A 73 -4.33 10.53 0.78
CA ASP A 73 -3.87 9.34 1.51
C ASP A 73 -2.47 8.87 1.07
N PHE A 74 -1.66 9.77 0.50
CA PHE A 74 -0.31 9.48 0.01
C PHE A 74 0.61 8.90 1.09
N ILE A 75 0.32 9.14 2.37
CA ILE A 75 1.05 8.51 3.47
C ILE A 75 0.96 6.97 3.44
N PHE A 76 -0.09 6.43 2.84
CA PHE A 76 -0.28 5.00 2.59
C PHE A 76 0.31 4.61 1.22
N ILE A 77 1.60 4.90 1.03
CA ILE A 77 2.31 4.69 -0.24
C ILE A 77 2.23 3.24 -0.75
N ARG A 78 2.05 2.29 0.16
CA ARG A 78 1.84 0.88 -0.15
C ARG A 78 0.69 0.63 -1.12
N ASP A 79 -0.38 1.46 -1.06
CA ASP A 79 -1.58 1.24 -1.87
C ASP A 79 -1.37 1.58 -3.35
N SER A 80 -0.34 2.39 -3.65
CA SER A 80 -0.13 2.92 -5.01
C SER A 80 0.64 1.97 -5.92
N PHE A 81 1.39 1.00 -5.38
CA PHE A 81 2.17 0.06 -6.18
C PHE A 81 2.48 -1.24 -5.46
N ILE A 82 2.85 -2.24 -6.24
CA ILE A 82 3.46 -3.48 -5.76
C ILE A 82 4.76 -3.75 -6.53
N SER A 83 5.80 -4.24 -5.85
CA SER A 83 7.05 -4.58 -6.51
C SER A 83 7.35 -6.08 -6.45
N ASP A 84 8.08 -6.56 -7.45
CA ASP A 84 8.61 -7.92 -7.51
C ASP A 84 9.82 -8.12 -6.57
N GLN A 85 10.24 -7.09 -5.83
CA GLN A 85 11.43 -7.05 -4.98
C GLN A 85 12.73 -7.33 -5.76
N ASN A 86 12.73 -7.12 -7.08
CA ASN A 86 13.85 -7.43 -7.97
C ASN A 86 14.05 -6.36 -9.07
N GLY A 87 13.52 -5.17 -8.84
CA GLY A 87 13.70 -4.03 -9.74
C GLY A 87 12.46 -3.66 -10.55
N THR A 88 11.39 -4.46 -10.54
CA THR A 88 10.14 -4.15 -11.23
C THR A 88 9.07 -3.70 -10.25
N ALA A 89 8.30 -2.68 -10.62
CA ALA A 89 7.12 -2.23 -9.88
C ALA A 89 5.92 -2.09 -10.81
N VAL A 90 4.76 -2.55 -10.35
CA VAL A 90 3.46 -2.34 -10.99
C VAL A 90 2.77 -1.18 -10.28
N ILE A 91 2.53 -0.07 -11.00
CA ILE A 91 1.70 1.03 -10.52
C ILE A 91 0.24 0.61 -10.67
N LEU A 92 -0.50 0.72 -9.58
CA LEU A 92 -1.85 0.21 -9.47
C LEU A 92 -2.89 1.27 -9.88
N SER A 93 -4.09 0.83 -10.24
CA SER A 93 -5.24 1.69 -10.51
C SER A 93 -6.17 1.68 -9.30
N ALA A 94 -5.94 2.58 -8.34
CA ALA A 94 -6.70 2.64 -7.11
C ALA A 94 -8.22 2.66 -7.35
N ARG A 95 -8.97 1.94 -6.50
CA ARG A 95 -10.43 1.95 -6.52
C ARG A 95 -10.97 3.35 -6.32
N GLN A 96 -10.38 4.11 -5.38
CA GLN A 96 -10.72 5.52 -5.16
C GLN A 96 -10.11 6.40 -6.27
N PRO A 97 -10.95 7.09 -7.10
CA PRO A 97 -10.44 7.88 -8.22
C PRO A 97 -9.51 9.02 -7.79
N THR A 98 -9.75 9.59 -6.60
CA THR A 98 -8.95 10.69 -6.04
C THR A 98 -7.49 10.29 -5.80
N ARG A 99 -7.22 9.01 -5.53
CA ARG A 99 -5.88 8.51 -5.29
C ARG A 99 -5.06 8.29 -6.58
N ARG A 100 -5.70 8.29 -7.75
CA ARG A 100 -5.00 8.02 -9.01
C ARG A 100 -4.00 9.11 -9.40
N ILE A 101 -4.17 10.32 -8.89
CA ILE A 101 -3.19 11.40 -9.08
C ILE A 101 -1.84 11.05 -8.45
N GLU A 102 -1.83 10.24 -7.38
CA GLU A 102 -0.63 9.78 -6.70
C GLU A 102 0.27 8.94 -7.62
N ASN A 103 -0.32 8.25 -8.61
CA ASN A 103 0.41 7.35 -9.51
C ASN A 103 1.54 8.06 -10.28
N THR A 104 1.31 9.29 -10.73
CA THR A 104 2.33 10.07 -11.44
C THR A 104 3.51 10.40 -10.54
N ILE A 105 3.22 10.69 -9.27
CA ILE A 105 4.20 11.06 -8.26
C ILE A 105 5.02 9.82 -7.87
N VAL A 106 4.34 8.73 -7.53
CA VAL A 106 4.95 7.44 -7.19
C VAL A 106 5.84 6.95 -8.32
N LYS A 107 5.40 7.08 -9.57
CA LYS A 107 6.18 6.72 -10.76
C LYS A 107 7.50 7.50 -10.84
N LYS A 108 7.51 8.79 -10.51
CA LYS A 108 8.74 9.59 -10.47
C LYS A 108 9.70 9.06 -9.39
N TYR A 109 9.20 8.80 -8.19
CA TYR A 109 10.02 8.24 -7.11
C TYR A 109 10.60 6.88 -7.45
N LEU A 110 9.80 5.95 -7.97
CA LEU A 110 10.28 4.61 -8.31
C LEU A 110 11.30 4.64 -9.45
N ARG A 111 11.14 5.55 -10.43
CA ARG A 111 12.14 5.77 -11.49
C ARG A 111 13.47 6.29 -10.94
N SER A 112 13.44 7.18 -9.95
CA SER A 112 14.68 7.67 -9.30
C SER A 112 15.42 6.56 -8.53
N LEU A 113 14.75 5.45 -8.23
CA LEU A 113 15.32 4.24 -7.64
C LEU A 113 15.76 3.22 -8.70
N ASN A 114 15.76 3.60 -10.00
CA ASN A 114 16.10 2.75 -11.14
C ASN A 114 15.19 1.50 -11.25
N MET A 115 13.90 1.63 -10.94
CA MET A 115 12.94 0.55 -11.10
C MET A 115 12.30 0.56 -12.49
N ASP A 116 12.11 -0.62 -13.06
CA ASP A 116 11.27 -0.83 -14.23
C ASP A 116 9.80 -0.70 -13.84
N ILE A 117 9.08 0.15 -14.58
CA ILE A 117 7.70 0.51 -14.22
C ILE A 117 6.72 -0.09 -15.22
N ILE A 118 5.81 -0.89 -14.71
CA ILE A 118 4.62 -1.35 -15.42
C ILE A 118 3.42 -0.55 -14.91
N GLN A 119 2.72 0.12 -15.83
CA GLN A 119 1.53 0.90 -15.46
C GLN A 119 0.27 0.08 -15.72
N MET A 120 -0.53 -0.16 -14.67
CA MET A 120 -1.87 -0.73 -14.86
C MET A 120 -2.74 0.22 -15.69
N PRO A 121 -3.42 -0.25 -16.74
CA PRO A 121 -4.33 0.57 -17.51
C PRO A 121 -5.44 1.18 -16.66
N ASN A 122 -5.83 2.41 -16.98
CA ASN A 122 -6.97 3.03 -16.30
C ASN A 122 -8.28 2.55 -16.95
N SER A 123 -8.78 1.41 -16.50
CA SER A 123 -10.05 0.82 -16.94
C SER A 123 -11.03 0.70 -15.77
N PRO A 124 -12.34 0.78 -16.01
CA PRO A 124 -13.34 0.50 -14.98
C PRO A 124 -13.18 -0.88 -14.34
N ASP A 125 -12.78 -1.88 -15.13
CA ASP A 125 -12.65 -3.26 -14.71
C ASP A 125 -11.31 -3.61 -14.05
N LEU A 126 -10.31 -2.73 -14.21
CA LEU A 126 -8.98 -2.91 -13.61
C LEU A 126 -8.81 -2.01 -12.41
N LYS A 127 -9.14 -2.52 -11.23
CA LYS A 127 -8.94 -1.84 -9.95
C LYS A 127 -8.04 -2.66 -9.05
N ALA A 128 -7.05 -1.99 -8.45
CA ALA A 128 -6.16 -2.61 -7.50
C ALA A 128 -5.56 -1.58 -6.54
N ASP A 129 -5.57 -1.92 -5.27
CA ASP A 129 -4.91 -1.22 -4.17
C ASP A 129 -3.86 -2.15 -3.55
N GLY A 130 -2.66 -1.65 -3.25
CA GLY A 130 -1.55 -2.47 -2.77
C GLY A 130 -1.77 -3.11 -1.41
N GLY A 131 -2.61 -2.52 -0.56
CA GLY A 131 -3.03 -3.09 0.72
C GLY A 131 -3.81 -4.42 0.59
N GLU A 132 -4.29 -4.73 -0.62
CA GLU A 132 -4.94 -6.00 -0.95
C GLU A 132 -3.98 -7.09 -1.41
N PHE A 133 -2.67 -6.87 -1.36
CA PHE A 133 -1.71 -7.84 -1.87
C PHE A 133 -0.63 -8.23 -0.87
N TYR A 134 -0.27 -9.52 -0.91
CA TYR A 134 0.99 -10.02 -0.36
C TYR A 134 1.71 -10.90 -1.39
N LEU A 135 2.90 -10.47 -1.82
CA LEU A 135 3.77 -11.26 -2.66
C LEU A 135 4.76 -12.07 -1.81
N CYS A 136 4.57 -13.37 -1.75
CA CYS A 136 5.51 -14.33 -1.15
C CYS A 136 6.46 -14.82 -2.23
N LYS A 137 7.51 -14.03 -2.51
CA LYS A 137 8.39 -14.21 -3.67
C LYS A 137 9.05 -15.58 -3.72
N LYS A 138 9.55 -16.11 -2.59
CA LYS A 138 10.24 -17.41 -2.55
C LYS A 138 9.32 -18.61 -2.79
N ASP A 139 8.05 -18.45 -2.53
CA ASP A 139 7.02 -19.45 -2.82
C ASP A 139 6.34 -19.19 -4.17
N ASN A 140 6.60 -18.02 -4.75
CA ASN A 140 6.03 -17.54 -6.01
C ASN A 140 4.48 -17.49 -5.95
N ILE A 141 3.97 -17.01 -4.82
CA ILE A 141 2.54 -16.89 -4.53
C ILE A 141 2.18 -15.42 -4.31
N LEU A 142 1.10 -14.98 -4.95
CA LEU A 142 0.43 -13.71 -4.67
C LEU A 142 -0.89 -13.97 -3.96
N PHE A 143 -1.04 -13.49 -2.73
CA PHE A 143 -2.33 -13.39 -2.06
C PHE A 143 -3.01 -12.09 -2.48
N SER A 144 -4.30 -12.14 -2.75
CA SER A 144 -5.11 -10.97 -3.08
C SER A 144 -6.46 -10.99 -2.37
N GLY A 145 -6.82 -9.90 -1.71
CA GLY A 145 -8.19 -9.58 -1.35
C GLY A 145 -8.96 -9.04 -2.56
N LEU A 146 -10.29 -8.98 -2.45
CA LEU A 146 -11.20 -8.47 -3.50
C LEU A 146 -12.11 -7.33 -3.02
N LYS A 147 -11.85 -6.75 -1.84
CA LYS A 147 -12.66 -5.60 -1.38
C LYS A 147 -12.39 -4.35 -2.20
N ARG A 148 -11.11 -4.08 -2.46
CA ARG A 148 -10.64 -2.95 -3.27
C ARG A 148 -10.16 -3.38 -4.66
N ASN A 149 -9.69 -4.61 -4.81
CA ASN A 149 -9.30 -5.16 -6.10
C ASN A 149 -10.53 -5.68 -6.86
N SER A 150 -10.52 -5.50 -8.17
CA SER A 150 -11.29 -6.37 -9.07
C SER A 150 -10.52 -7.66 -9.33
N LEU A 151 -11.23 -8.72 -9.69
CA LEU A 151 -10.59 -9.98 -10.08
C LEU A 151 -9.62 -9.76 -11.25
N GLN A 152 -10.02 -9.00 -12.25
CA GLN A 152 -9.19 -8.66 -13.41
C GLN A 152 -7.97 -7.83 -13.00
N GLY A 153 -8.11 -6.91 -12.03
CA GLY A 153 -6.99 -6.14 -11.49
C GLY A 153 -5.98 -7.03 -10.77
N ALA A 154 -6.46 -7.98 -9.97
CA ALA A 154 -5.61 -8.95 -9.28
C ALA A 154 -4.88 -9.86 -10.28
N GLN A 155 -5.59 -10.36 -11.30
CA GLN A 155 -5.02 -11.18 -12.37
C GLN A 155 -3.95 -10.42 -13.15
N PHE A 156 -4.22 -9.16 -13.53
CA PHE A 156 -3.22 -8.30 -14.18
C PHE A 156 -1.93 -8.23 -13.37
N VAL A 157 -2.03 -7.96 -12.06
CA VAL A 157 -0.85 -7.90 -11.18
C VAL A 157 -0.12 -9.23 -11.13
N ALA A 158 -0.85 -10.34 -11.00
CA ALA A 158 -0.27 -11.68 -10.97
C ALA A 158 0.52 -12.01 -12.26
N GLU A 159 -0.02 -11.64 -13.41
CA GLU A 159 0.62 -11.82 -14.72
C GLU A 159 1.88 -10.97 -14.86
N GLN A 160 1.80 -9.67 -14.50
CA GLN A 160 2.95 -8.77 -14.61
C GLN A 160 4.09 -9.16 -13.66
N LEU A 161 3.79 -9.66 -12.47
CA LEU A 161 4.77 -10.18 -11.52
C LEU A 161 5.19 -11.62 -11.81
N LYS A 162 4.61 -12.27 -12.82
CA LYS A 162 4.90 -13.64 -13.25
C LYS A 162 4.83 -14.65 -12.10
N VAL A 163 3.82 -14.50 -11.24
CA VAL A 163 3.64 -15.43 -10.12
C VAL A 163 3.11 -16.78 -10.60
N LYS A 164 3.54 -17.85 -9.91
CA LYS A 164 3.10 -19.22 -10.22
C LYS A 164 1.65 -19.45 -9.83
N SER A 165 1.23 -18.83 -8.71
CA SER A 165 -0.10 -19.02 -8.16
C SER A 165 -0.63 -17.72 -7.57
N MET A 166 -1.90 -17.44 -7.80
CA MET A 166 -2.65 -16.39 -7.11
C MET A 166 -3.68 -17.06 -6.21
N VAL A 167 -3.73 -16.62 -4.95
CA VAL A 167 -4.68 -17.10 -3.95
C VAL A 167 -5.59 -15.94 -3.56
N LEU A 168 -6.89 -16.11 -3.78
CA LEU A 168 -7.89 -15.14 -3.34
C LEU A 168 -8.21 -15.39 -1.88
N VAL A 169 -8.19 -14.32 -1.08
CA VAL A 169 -8.51 -14.37 0.35
C VAL A 169 -9.77 -13.54 0.58
N GLU A 170 -10.82 -14.20 1.00
CA GLU A 170 -12.08 -13.56 1.36
C GLU A 170 -12.05 -13.10 2.82
N GLY A 171 -12.61 -11.93 3.08
CA GLY A 171 -12.73 -11.37 4.41
C GLY A 171 -13.52 -10.08 4.40
N GLU A 172 -13.88 -9.60 5.59
CA GLU A 172 -14.70 -8.39 5.75
C GLU A 172 -13.89 -7.12 6.04
N GLY A 173 -12.56 -7.22 6.15
CA GLY A 173 -11.70 -6.08 6.40
C GLY A 173 -11.68 -5.07 5.25
N PHE A 174 -11.22 -3.86 5.54
CA PHE A 174 -11.09 -2.77 4.59
C PHE A 174 -10.08 -3.08 3.47
N HIS A 175 -8.90 -3.59 3.83
CA HIS A 175 -7.86 -4.14 2.98
C HIS A 175 -7.43 -5.50 3.51
N LEU A 176 -6.84 -6.33 2.67
CA LEU A 176 -6.31 -7.63 3.06
C LEU A 176 -5.33 -7.52 4.23
N ASP A 177 -4.45 -6.53 4.20
CA ASP A 177 -3.41 -6.32 5.21
C ASP A 177 -3.94 -5.87 6.59
N THR A 178 -5.22 -5.59 6.71
CA THR A 178 -5.86 -5.29 8.00
C THR A 178 -6.30 -6.52 8.77
N TYR A 179 -6.41 -7.67 8.13
CA TYR A 179 -6.91 -8.90 8.78
C TYR A 179 -6.13 -10.17 8.41
N PHE A 180 -5.20 -10.09 7.48
CA PHE A 180 -4.43 -11.23 7.00
C PHE A 180 -2.96 -10.84 6.81
N THR A 181 -2.04 -11.73 7.20
CA THR A 181 -0.62 -11.57 6.87
C THR A 181 0.10 -12.92 6.80
N PRO A 182 0.88 -13.19 5.75
CA PRO A 182 1.76 -14.35 5.70
C PRO A 182 3.00 -14.08 6.55
N ALA A 183 3.27 -14.95 7.52
CA ALA A 183 4.51 -14.95 8.28
C ALA A 183 5.56 -15.77 7.53
N LEU A 184 6.73 -15.18 7.30
CA LEU A 184 7.82 -15.83 6.58
C LEU A 184 8.90 -16.33 7.54
N ASN A 185 9.48 -17.47 7.25
CA ASN A 185 10.65 -17.98 7.94
C ASN A 185 11.94 -17.27 7.48
N LYS A 186 13.08 -17.57 8.10
CA LYS A 186 14.39 -17.00 7.77
C LYS A 186 14.83 -17.23 6.31
N ARG A 187 14.22 -18.20 5.61
CA ARG A 187 14.46 -18.47 4.19
C ARG A 187 13.55 -17.70 3.25
N GLY A 188 12.66 -16.84 3.81
CA GLY A 188 11.67 -16.05 3.07
C GLY A 188 10.49 -16.86 2.54
N ARG A 189 10.27 -18.09 3.06
CA ARG A 189 9.13 -18.95 2.72
C ARG A 189 8.02 -18.83 3.74
N ILE A 190 6.80 -19.05 3.31
CA ILE A 190 5.62 -19.04 4.19
C ILE A 190 5.80 -20.08 5.28
N ALA A 191 5.74 -19.66 6.55
CA ALA A 191 5.77 -20.50 7.73
C ALA A 191 4.38 -20.62 8.37
N ALA A 192 3.59 -19.55 8.32
CA ALA A 192 2.24 -19.49 8.85
C ALA A 192 1.42 -18.41 8.12
N LEU A 193 0.11 -18.52 8.23
CA LEU A 193 -0.83 -17.48 7.85
C LEU A 193 -1.49 -16.96 9.13
N ILE A 194 -1.39 -15.66 9.36
CA ILE A 194 -2.00 -14.98 10.49
C ILE A 194 -3.27 -14.33 10.00
N VAL A 195 -4.39 -14.67 10.64
CA VAL A 195 -5.72 -14.15 10.27
C VAL A 195 -6.38 -13.57 11.52
N CYS A 196 -6.89 -12.35 11.41
CA CYS A 196 -7.76 -11.79 12.42
C CYS A 196 -9.17 -12.32 12.18
N LEU A 197 -9.62 -13.23 13.06
CA LEU A 197 -11.01 -13.69 13.04
C LEU A 197 -11.85 -12.64 13.79
N LYS A 198 -12.88 -12.12 13.13
CA LYS A 198 -13.93 -11.43 13.88
C LYS A 198 -14.61 -12.45 14.77
N ILE A 199 -14.52 -12.24 16.06
CA ILE A 199 -15.34 -12.91 17.07
C ILE A 199 -16.68 -12.19 17.15
#